data_536f85edbc7d8d1de610bcfb9ce0f076
#
_entry.id   536f85edbc7d8d1de610bcfb9ce0f076
#
_cell.length_a   1.000
_cell.length_b   1.000
_cell.length_c   1.000
_cell.angle_alpha   90.00
_cell.angle_beta   90.00
_cell.angle_gamma   90.00
#
_symmetry.space_group_name_H-M   'P 1'
#
loop_
_entity.id
_entity.type
_entity.pdbx_description
1 polymer ?
#
loop_
_entity_poly.entity_id
_entity_poly.type
_entity_poly.pdbx_seq_one_letter_code
_entity_poly.pdbx_strand_id
1 'polypeptide(L)'
;MKLKFKILDQRIGNEFATPKYQTAGSAGLDLLACIDNKIVLKPNESTIIPSGISIFIENPKFAGIVIPRSGLGAKKGLVCGNLLGLIDSDYQGPPVSYTHLTLPTTD
;
A
#
# COMPACT_ATOMS: atom_id res chain seq x y z
N MET A 1 0.09 13.26 -15.69
CA MET A 1 1.37 12.84 -15.09
C MET A 1 1.56 11.36 -15.28
N LYS A 2 2.78 10.95 -15.52
CA LYS A 2 3.14 9.53 -15.57
C LYS A 2 3.83 9.13 -14.27
N LEU A 3 3.37 8.06 -13.67
CA LEU A 3 4.05 7.45 -12.54
C LEU A 3 4.91 6.30 -13.06
N LYS A 4 6.20 6.36 -12.75
CA LYS A 4 7.12 5.28 -13.10
C LYS A 4 7.19 4.29 -11.95
N PHE A 5 7.25 3.01 -12.28
CA PHE A 5 7.47 2.01 -11.25
C PHE A 5 8.37 0.88 -11.78
N LYS A 6 9.02 0.22 -10.84
CA LYS A 6 9.92 -0.91 -11.12
C LYS A 6 9.43 -2.10 -10.34
N ILE A 7 9.37 -3.25 -10.98
CA ILE A 7 8.98 -4.50 -10.33
C ILE A 7 10.19 -5.03 -9.55
N LEU A 8 10.00 -5.24 -8.25
CA LEU A 8 11.02 -5.79 -7.35
C LEU A 8 10.78 -7.26 -7.06
N ASP A 9 9.51 -7.71 -7.09
CA ASP A 9 9.13 -9.10 -6.87
C ASP A 9 8.56 -9.65 -8.16
N GLN A 10 9.14 -10.75 -8.64
CA GLN A 10 8.77 -11.34 -9.92
C GLN A 10 7.33 -11.87 -9.99
N ARG A 11 6.67 -12.03 -8.86
CA ARG A 11 5.25 -12.43 -8.84
C ARG A 11 4.33 -11.33 -9.36
N ILE A 12 4.78 -10.06 -9.33
CA ILE A 12 4.01 -8.95 -9.90
C ILE A 12 4.00 -9.10 -11.42
N GLY A 13 2.81 -9.16 -11.98
CA GLY A 13 2.61 -9.41 -13.41
C GLY A 13 2.49 -10.88 -13.77
N ASN A 14 2.70 -11.79 -12.81
CA ASN A 14 2.53 -13.23 -12.97
C ASN A 14 1.42 -13.73 -12.05
N GLU A 15 1.79 -14.13 -10.82
CA GLU A 15 0.78 -14.58 -9.84
C GLU A 15 -0.06 -13.41 -9.32
N PHE A 16 0.53 -12.22 -9.23
CA PHE A 16 -0.15 -11.01 -8.80
C PHE A 16 -0.27 -10.05 -9.97
N ALA A 17 -1.41 -9.37 -10.05
CA ALA A 17 -1.62 -8.37 -11.09
C ALA A 17 -0.70 -7.17 -10.89
N THR A 18 -0.30 -6.54 -12.01
CA THR A 18 0.39 -5.25 -11.95
C THR A 18 -0.55 -4.18 -11.38
N PRO A 19 -0.01 -3.18 -10.66
CA PRO A 19 -0.84 -2.08 -10.17
C PRO A 19 -1.59 -1.40 -11.31
N LYS A 20 -2.88 -1.19 -11.10
CA LYS A 20 -3.73 -0.50 -12.07
C LYS A 20 -4.92 0.14 -11.36
N TYR A 21 -5.51 1.12 -12.01
CA TYR A 21 -6.77 1.65 -11.54
C TYR A 21 -7.87 0.61 -11.75
N GLN A 22 -8.65 0.35 -10.72
CA GLN A 22 -9.69 -0.69 -10.78
C GLN A 22 -10.88 -0.27 -11.64
N THR A 23 -11.18 1.02 -11.68
CA THR A 23 -12.24 1.59 -12.52
C THR A 23 -11.75 2.87 -13.18
N ALA A 24 -12.46 3.34 -14.19
CA ALA A 24 -12.13 4.60 -14.86
C ALA A 24 -12.22 5.80 -13.93
N GLY A 25 -13.05 5.72 -12.89
CA GLY A 25 -13.20 6.79 -11.92
C GLY A 25 -12.34 6.65 -10.67
N SER A 26 -11.48 5.65 -10.61
CA SER A 26 -10.62 5.47 -9.43
C SER A 26 -9.62 6.60 -9.31
N ALA A 27 -9.55 7.21 -8.11
CA ALA A 27 -8.55 8.24 -7.82
C ALA A 27 -7.21 7.62 -7.43
N GLY A 28 -7.25 6.46 -6.79
CA GLY A 28 -6.06 5.77 -6.29
C GLY A 28 -5.73 4.50 -7.04
N LEU A 29 -4.47 4.14 -6.95
CA LEU A 29 -3.93 2.91 -7.52
C LEU A 29 -3.76 1.90 -6.40
N ASP A 30 -4.32 0.70 -6.55
CA ASP A 30 -4.19 -0.31 -5.52
C ASP A 30 -2.79 -0.91 -5.50
N LEU A 31 -2.22 -0.98 -4.30
CA LEU A 31 -1.01 -1.76 -4.04
C LEU A 31 -1.42 -3.10 -3.46
N LEU A 32 -0.73 -4.15 -3.87
CA LEU A 32 -0.97 -5.49 -3.36
C LEU A 32 -0.03 -5.79 -2.20
N ALA A 33 -0.50 -6.61 -1.28
CA ALA A 33 0.37 -7.19 -0.26
C ALA A 33 1.15 -8.33 -0.90
N CYS A 34 2.42 -8.09 -1.17
CA CYS A 34 3.29 -9.06 -1.82
C CYS A 34 3.94 -9.94 -0.76
N ILE A 35 3.18 -10.89 -0.25
CA ILE A 35 3.59 -11.75 0.87
C ILE A 35 3.54 -13.22 0.45
N ASP A 36 4.34 -14.05 1.12
CA ASP A 36 4.42 -15.48 0.81
C ASP A 36 3.29 -16.25 1.47
N ASN A 37 2.97 -15.90 2.69
CA ASN A 37 1.99 -16.62 3.50
C ASN A 37 1.02 -15.65 4.15
N LYS A 38 -0.12 -16.18 4.55
CA LYS A 38 -1.12 -15.42 5.29
C LYS A 38 -0.51 -14.85 6.57
N ILE A 39 -0.74 -13.57 6.80
CA ILE A 39 -0.31 -12.89 8.02
C ILE A 39 -1.54 -12.68 8.89
N VAL A 40 -1.42 -13.04 10.16
CA VAL A 40 -2.47 -12.82 11.16
C VAL A 40 -2.01 -11.72 12.10
N LEU A 41 -2.80 -10.64 12.18
CA LEU A 41 -2.55 -9.55 13.09
C LEU A 41 -3.53 -9.59 14.25
N LYS A 42 -3.01 -9.52 15.45
CA LYS A 42 -3.83 -9.32 16.65
C LYS A 42 -4.02 -7.82 16.87
N PRO A 43 -5.05 -7.42 17.64
CA PRO A 43 -5.22 -6.00 17.98
C PRO A 43 -3.95 -5.40 18.56
N ASN A 44 -3.65 -4.18 18.13
CA ASN A 44 -2.45 -3.43 18.52
C ASN A 44 -1.12 -3.99 18.00
N GLU A 45 -1.15 -4.99 17.15
CA GLU A 45 0.04 -5.44 16.44
C GLU A 45 0.19 -4.71 15.11
N SER A 46 1.42 -4.59 14.64
CA SER A 46 1.72 -4.06 13.32
C SER A 46 2.75 -4.92 12.63
N THR A 47 2.74 -4.89 11.32
CA THR A 47 3.73 -5.57 10.50
C THR A 47 3.99 -4.76 9.25
N ILE A 48 5.15 -4.95 8.66
CA ILE A 48 5.51 -4.31 7.40
C ILE A 48 5.05 -5.20 6.26
N ILE A 49 4.29 -4.63 5.34
CA ILE A 49 3.78 -5.34 4.16
C ILE A 49 4.48 -4.79 2.93
N PRO A 50 5.29 -5.60 2.24
CA PRO A 50 5.92 -5.16 1.00
C PRO A 50 4.90 -5.09 -0.14
N SER A 51 5.09 -4.12 -1.02
CA SER A 51 4.25 -3.96 -2.22
C SER A 51 4.81 -4.67 -3.45
N GLY A 52 6.07 -5.08 -3.40
CA GLY A 52 6.75 -5.74 -4.52
C GLY A 52 7.18 -4.81 -5.65
N ILE A 53 6.99 -3.51 -5.49
CA ILE A 53 7.39 -2.52 -6.49
C ILE A 53 8.11 -1.34 -5.83
N SER A 54 8.89 -0.60 -6.62
CA SER A 54 9.34 0.73 -6.25
C SER A 54 8.70 1.72 -7.20
N ILE A 55 8.51 2.96 -6.74
CA ILE A 55 7.89 3.99 -7.54
C ILE A 55 8.80 5.21 -7.64
N PHE A 56 8.60 5.99 -8.70
CA PHE A 56 9.29 7.24 -8.89
C PHE A 56 8.34 8.26 -9.49
N ILE A 57 7.95 9.24 -8.70
CA ILE A 57 7.03 10.30 -9.11
C ILE A 57 7.78 11.29 -10.02
N GLU A 58 8.99 11.64 -9.64
CA GLU A 58 9.91 12.51 -10.36
C GLU A 58 9.50 13.99 -10.35
N ASN A 59 8.28 14.30 -10.76
CA ASN A 59 7.81 15.68 -10.88
C ASN A 59 7.61 16.29 -9.49
N PRO A 60 8.36 17.33 -9.10
CA PRO A 60 8.29 17.90 -7.76
C PRO A 60 6.97 18.62 -7.44
N LYS A 61 6.10 18.78 -8.43
CA LYS A 61 4.76 19.34 -8.20
C LYS A 61 3.80 18.34 -7.60
N PHE A 62 4.19 17.07 -7.50
CA PHE A 62 3.34 16.00 -7.00
C PHE A 62 4.01 15.26 -5.86
N ALA A 63 3.17 14.66 -5.02
CA ALA A 63 3.59 13.74 -3.97
C ALA A 63 2.64 12.54 -3.97
N GLY A 64 3.10 11.43 -3.42
CA GLY A 64 2.27 10.25 -3.26
C GLY A 64 1.78 10.12 -1.84
N ILE A 65 0.59 9.56 -1.68
CA ILE A 65 0.02 9.27 -0.39
C ILE A 65 -0.42 7.81 -0.39
N VAL A 66 0.05 7.06 0.60
CA VAL A 66 -0.34 5.66 0.81
C VAL A 66 -1.31 5.60 1.97
N ILE A 67 -2.51 5.09 1.69
CA ILE A 67 -3.55 4.93 2.69
C ILE A 67 -4.22 3.57 2.50
N PRO A 68 -4.83 3.00 3.53
CA PRO A 68 -5.61 1.78 3.35
C PRO A 68 -6.90 2.09 2.60
N ARG A 69 -7.46 1.07 1.97
CA ARG A 69 -8.80 1.21 1.39
C ARG A 69 -9.79 1.47 2.52
N SER A 70 -10.76 2.34 2.25
CA SER A 70 -11.71 2.78 3.26
C SER A 70 -12.44 1.64 3.98
N GLY A 71 -12.77 0.58 3.25
CA GLY A 71 -13.44 -0.58 3.84
C GLY A 71 -12.62 -1.35 4.86
N LEU A 72 -11.29 -1.33 4.72
CA LEU A 72 -10.43 -2.04 5.67
C LEU A 72 -10.45 -1.35 7.05
N GLY A 73 -10.32 -0.04 7.08
CA GLY A 73 -10.37 0.69 8.34
C GLY A 73 -11.75 0.66 8.98
N ALA A 74 -12.79 0.91 8.20
CA ALA A 74 -14.14 1.02 8.71
C ALA A 74 -14.73 -0.31 9.18
N LYS A 75 -14.44 -1.40 8.46
CA LYS A 75 -15.06 -2.70 8.74
C LYS A 75 -14.18 -3.64 9.53
N LYS A 76 -12.87 -3.55 9.38
CA LYS A 76 -11.93 -4.51 9.96
C LYS A 76 -10.94 -3.88 10.92
N GLY A 77 -10.94 -2.57 11.06
CA GLY A 77 -9.98 -1.87 11.92
C GLY A 77 -8.55 -1.95 11.45
N LEU A 78 -8.32 -2.28 10.18
CA LEU A 78 -6.99 -2.41 9.61
C LEU A 78 -6.57 -1.07 9.02
N VAL A 79 -5.49 -0.49 9.53
CA VAL A 79 -5.02 0.82 9.11
C VAL A 79 -3.51 0.79 8.87
N CYS A 80 -2.98 1.83 8.22
CA CYS A 80 -1.53 2.01 8.14
C CYS A 80 -1.02 2.50 9.49
N GLY A 81 0.02 1.86 10.00
CA GLY A 81 0.58 2.19 11.31
C GLY A 81 1.13 3.62 11.40
N ASN A 82 1.58 4.17 10.28
CA ASN A 82 1.98 5.56 10.17
C ASN A 82 0.83 6.50 9.82
N LEU A 83 -0.40 6.01 9.85
CA LEU A 83 -1.65 6.69 9.51
C LEU A 83 -1.72 7.03 8.03
N LEU A 84 -0.78 7.81 7.53
CA LEU A 84 -0.71 8.23 6.15
C LEU A 84 0.75 8.23 5.74
N GLY A 85 1.08 7.47 4.71
CA GLY A 85 2.43 7.42 4.17
C GLY A 85 2.61 8.48 3.10
N LEU A 86 3.54 9.41 3.30
CA LEU A 86 3.88 10.44 2.33
C LEU A 86 5.08 10.00 1.51
N ILE A 87 4.96 10.09 0.20
CA ILE A 87 6.03 9.71 -0.73
C ILE A 87 6.47 10.96 -1.48
N ASP A 88 7.73 11.32 -1.28
CA ASP A 88 8.33 12.46 -1.97
C ASP A 88 8.56 12.16 -3.44
N SER A 89 8.58 13.21 -4.25
CA SER A 89 8.76 13.07 -5.70
C SER A 89 10.09 12.45 -6.10
N ASP A 90 11.12 12.63 -5.29
CA ASP A 90 12.47 12.12 -5.54
C ASP A 90 12.72 10.75 -4.89
N TYR A 91 11.75 10.22 -4.17
CA TYR A 91 11.88 8.89 -3.56
C TYR A 91 11.72 7.80 -4.62
N GLN A 92 12.69 6.91 -4.71
CA GLN A 92 12.73 5.84 -5.69
C GLN A 92 12.67 4.44 -5.07
N GLY A 93 12.50 4.37 -3.76
CA GLY A 93 12.41 3.08 -3.07
C GLY A 93 11.00 2.49 -3.12
N PRO A 94 10.81 1.32 -2.52
CA PRO A 94 9.48 0.74 -2.42
C PRO A 94 8.62 1.50 -1.42
N PRO A 95 7.36 1.74 -1.73
CA PRO A 95 6.43 2.21 -0.71
C PRO A 95 6.21 1.08 0.29
N VAL A 96 6.41 1.39 1.56
CA VAL A 96 6.28 0.42 2.64
C VAL A 96 5.01 0.73 3.42
N SER A 97 4.19 -0.30 3.58
CA SER A 97 2.96 -0.18 4.34
C SER A 97 3.17 -0.79 5.72
N TYR A 98 3.05 0.05 6.75
CA TYR A 98 2.99 -0.42 8.12
C TYR A 98 1.53 -0.70 8.43
N THR A 99 1.15 -1.96 8.41
CA THR A 99 -0.22 -2.34 8.68
C THR A 99 -0.43 -2.51 10.17
N HIS A 100 -1.48 -1.95 10.67
CA HIS A 100 -1.81 -1.97 12.10
C HIS A 100 -3.29 -2.29 12.27
N LEU A 101 -3.58 -3.25 13.14
CA LEU A 101 -4.96 -3.53 13.52
C LEU A 101 -5.29 -2.68 14.74
N THR A 102 -6.23 -1.78 14.58
CA THR A 102 -6.68 -0.93 15.67
C THR A 102 -7.46 -1.73 16.70
N LEU A 103 -7.84 -1.05 17.75
CA LEU A 103 -8.52 -1.62 18.89
C LEU A 103 -9.48 -2.71 18.55
N PRO A 104 -9.47 -3.74 19.33
CA PRO A 104 -10.60 -4.61 19.33
C PRO A 104 -11.75 -3.76 19.77
N THR A 105 -12.58 -3.79 19.08
CA THR A 105 -13.77 -3.30 19.55
C THR A 105 -14.22 -4.17 20.64
N THR A 106 -14.17 -4.20 21.58
CA THR A 106 -14.65 -5.07 22.41
C THR A 106 -15.74 -5.24 22.74
N ASP A 107 -15.80 -5.38 22.63
CA ASP A 107 -16.30 -5.70 22.94
C ASP A 107 -16.54 -5.83 22.84
#